data_a8bed9f85fe32f67e04e90620085979d
#
_entry.id   a8bed9f85fe32f67e04e90620085979d
#
_cell.length_a   1.000
_cell.length_b   1.000
_cell.length_c   1.000
_cell.angle_alpha   90.00
_cell.angle_beta   90.00
_cell.angle_gamma   90.00
#
_symmetry.space_group_name_H-M   'P 1'
#
loop_
_entity.id
_entity.type
_entity.pdbx_description
1 polymer ?
#
loop_
_entity_poly.entity_id
_entity_poly.type
_entity_poly.pdbx_seq_one_letter_code
_entity_poly.pdbx_strand_id
1 'polypeptide(L)'
;MLRQTKDRFLDAIFLYAYDSSVDSKLLLHAMLDVYDKVIKGNVTIDTPENRSYVEVLRQLMQSDIDVASDADVAQLMMQINSCCKNLRKGDPERIETILNGAMTAKPETKLRRIRILKMRLQHWTMWVNMDAHMRQLYMLKEKVATTVDPEKQEVMIQDLLSKGREMVDAMSNSRHNERLDTIDCRKTPTIVDAVRKYRTKRKKGVLKFGWQALNRMLNGGVMIGEFMVTAALSHNYKSGLLMKMARWICQYNNPPPTPDGMTPTVLFISLENEIFENLMQIYCELKIMAGEEPDITIPEEELANYIVSELGKRGWLVVFERVDDTFTWNDFITMQQKYRNEGCKIWATLLDYLIPMSLDGIDEGSNDAIRRQKLSHKFATLAEREMQFIGTSMQFGPEAEVIAASGVTNVVKKFRAGMLGDCKGVKREAGIMIYHHLEKTPDGDVFFTAQWDKHRYQQPPPVSDQYFAMKFISPDEGPASMIGAKDDLLTEDQSYTDIYAMQKQSKELLKAKSAMLHTPAPAPVKGTSEVDLFQ
;
A
#
# COMPACT_ATOMS: atom_id res chain seq x y z
N MET A 1 26.05 -24.52 1.65
CA MET A 1 25.54 -23.61 0.59
C MET A 1 26.58 -23.31 -0.48
N LEU A 2 27.77 -22.85 -0.11
CA LEU A 2 28.85 -22.58 -1.08
C LEU A 2 29.28 -23.82 -1.90
N ARG A 3 29.14 -25.04 -1.35
CA ARG A 3 29.39 -26.31 -2.08
C ARG A 3 28.39 -26.59 -3.22
N GLN A 4 27.28 -25.85 -3.32
CA GLN A 4 26.26 -26.01 -4.36
C GLN A 4 26.37 -24.96 -5.49
N THR A 5 27.46 -24.21 -5.58
CA THR A 5 27.63 -23.15 -6.56
C THR A 5 27.49 -23.63 -8.00
N LYS A 6 28.07 -24.81 -8.32
CA LYS A 6 27.90 -25.47 -9.63
C LYS A 6 26.43 -25.67 -9.98
N ASP A 7 25.63 -26.22 -9.04
CA ASP A 7 24.23 -26.49 -9.28
C ASP A 7 23.44 -25.21 -9.53
N ARG A 8 23.85 -24.08 -8.93
CA ARG A 8 23.20 -22.78 -9.15
C ARG A 8 23.52 -22.20 -10.52
N PHE A 9 24.73 -22.38 -11.04
CA PHE A 9 25.01 -21.99 -12.41
C PHE A 9 24.29 -22.90 -13.43
N LEU A 10 24.10 -24.18 -13.14
CA LEU A 10 23.22 -25.02 -13.94
C LEU A 10 21.76 -24.55 -13.86
N ASP A 11 21.25 -24.23 -12.67
CA ASP A 11 19.92 -23.62 -12.51
C ASP A 11 19.79 -22.33 -13.34
N ALA A 12 20.85 -21.53 -13.44
CA ALA A 12 20.88 -20.31 -14.26
C ALA A 12 20.82 -20.60 -15.77
N ILE A 13 21.54 -21.61 -16.24
CA ILE A 13 21.47 -22.06 -17.63
C ILE A 13 20.06 -22.61 -17.95
N PHE A 14 19.45 -23.34 -17.03
CA PHE A 14 18.06 -23.76 -17.16
C PHE A 14 17.10 -22.57 -17.25
N LEU A 15 17.29 -21.56 -16.38
CA LEU A 15 16.45 -20.39 -16.42
C LEU A 15 16.58 -19.63 -17.75
N TYR A 16 17.79 -19.45 -18.25
CA TYR A 16 18.03 -18.84 -19.56
C TYR A 16 17.28 -19.59 -20.68
N ALA A 17 17.39 -20.94 -20.70
CA ALA A 17 16.74 -21.77 -21.70
C ALA A 17 15.20 -21.74 -21.63
N TYR A 18 14.64 -21.60 -20.44
CA TYR A 18 13.19 -21.65 -20.22
C TYR A 18 12.49 -20.30 -20.31
N ASP A 19 13.20 -19.20 -20.03
CA ASP A 19 12.60 -17.86 -19.89
C ASP A 19 13.55 -16.76 -20.38
N SER A 20 13.26 -16.25 -21.56
CA SER A 20 13.97 -15.11 -22.17
C SER A 20 13.46 -13.74 -21.69
N SER A 21 12.59 -13.70 -20.68
CA SER A 21 12.04 -12.44 -20.13
C SER A 21 13.14 -11.53 -19.60
N VAL A 22 12.89 -10.22 -19.64
CA VAL A 22 13.80 -9.20 -19.10
C VAL A 22 14.14 -9.47 -17.63
N ASP A 23 13.14 -9.90 -16.82
CA ASP A 23 13.33 -10.20 -15.40
C ASP A 23 14.30 -11.36 -15.18
N SER A 24 14.22 -12.41 -16.01
CA SER A 24 15.16 -13.52 -15.93
C SER A 24 16.57 -13.09 -16.33
N LYS A 25 16.72 -12.32 -17.40
CA LYS A 25 18.02 -11.80 -17.83
C LYS A 25 18.64 -10.89 -16.77
N LEU A 26 17.85 -10.02 -16.11
CA LEU A 26 18.32 -9.19 -15.00
C LEU A 26 18.81 -10.02 -13.80
N LEU A 27 18.09 -11.08 -13.44
CA LEU A 27 18.51 -11.99 -12.37
C LEU A 27 19.81 -12.70 -12.71
N LEU A 28 19.98 -13.12 -13.96
CA LEU A 28 21.21 -13.76 -14.44
C LEU A 28 22.39 -12.78 -14.46
N HIS A 29 22.17 -11.52 -14.84
CA HIS A 29 23.19 -10.46 -14.72
C HIS A 29 23.57 -10.20 -13.28
N ALA A 30 22.59 -10.10 -12.36
CA ALA A 30 22.87 -9.92 -10.93
C ALA A 30 23.69 -11.09 -10.37
N MET A 31 23.44 -12.30 -10.84
CA MET A 31 24.18 -13.50 -10.44
C MET A 31 25.64 -13.46 -10.95
N LEU A 32 25.88 -13.02 -12.19
CA LEU A 32 27.21 -12.82 -12.73
C LEU A 32 27.97 -11.71 -11.98
N ASP A 33 27.28 -10.62 -11.65
CA ASP A 33 27.84 -9.53 -10.84
C ASP A 33 28.30 -10.01 -9.45
N VAL A 34 27.48 -10.83 -8.79
CA VAL A 34 27.85 -11.44 -7.50
C VAL A 34 29.04 -12.37 -7.65
N TYR A 35 29.11 -13.14 -8.72
CA TYR A 35 30.28 -13.95 -9.00
C TYR A 35 31.53 -13.08 -9.12
N ASP A 36 31.50 -12.04 -9.95
CA ASP A 36 32.66 -11.18 -10.22
C ASP A 36 33.14 -10.40 -8.98
N LYS A 37 32.20 -9.93 -8.15
CA LYS A 37 32.52 -9.10 -6.99
C LYS A 37 32.86 -9.90 -5.72
N VAL A 38 32.26 -11.08 -5.55
CA VAL A 38 32.28 -11.81 -4.28
C VAL A 38 32.98 -13.18 -4.37
N ILE A 39 32.78 -13.89 -5.48
CA ILE A 39 33.24 -15.29 -5.62
C ILE A 39 34.60 -15.37 -6.30
N LYS A 40 34.83 -14.57 -7.33
CA LYS A 40 36.05 -14.58 -8.15
C LYS A 40 37.29 -14.37 -7.29
N GLY A 41 38.24 -15.29 -7.38
CA GLY A 41 39.46 -15.29 -6.56
C GLY A 41 39.34 -15.97 -5.20
N ASN A 42 38.13 -16.41 -4.79
CA ASN A 42 37.95 -17.21 -3.57
C ASN A 42 38.33 -18.66 -3.85
N VAL A 43 39.50 -19.09 -3.34
CA VAL A 43 40.10 -20.40 -3.61
C VAL A 43 39.16 -21.59 -3.35
N THR A 44 38.22 -21.43 -2.41
CA THR A 44 37.28 -22.50 -2.05
C THR A 44 36.09 -22.64 -2.98
N ILE A 45 35.69 -21.56 -3.66
CA ILE A 45 34.45 -21.48 -4.44
C ILE A 45 34.72 -21.22 -5.91
N ASP A 46 35.74 -20.42 -6.23
CA ASP A 46 36.15 -20.08 -7.59
C ASP A 46 36.97 -21.23 -8.21
N THR A 47 36.34 -22.40 -8.30
CA THR A 47 36.96 -23.60 -8.89
C THR A 47 37.01 -23.48 -10.43
N PRO A 48 37.95 -24.17 -11.11
CA PRO A 48 37.98 -24.21 -12.58
C PRO A 48 36.66 -24.64 -13.19
N GLU A 49 35.94 -25.56 -12.53
CA GLU A 49 34.62 -26.02 -12.94
C GLU A 49 33.57 -24.92 -12.85
N ASN A 50 33.49 -24.19 -11.73
CA ASN A 50 32.55 -23.07 -11.59
C ASN A 50 32.81 -21.97 -12.62
N ARG A 51 34.08 -21.67 -12.90
CA ARG A 51 34.47 -20.70 -13.95
C ARG A 51 33.96 -21.11 -15.32
N SER A 52 34.01 -22.38 -15.64
CA SER A 52 33.53 -22.89 -16.92
C SER A 52 32.02 -22.69 -17.09
N TYR A 53 31.21 -22.94 -16.05
CA TYR A 53 29.77 -22.70 -16.10
C TYR A 53 29.41 -21.20 -16.14
N VAL A 54 30.19 -20.37 -15.45
CA VAL A 54 30.04 -18.90 -15.54
C VAL A 54 30.32 -18.43 -16.96
N GLU A 55 31.35 -18.97 -17.61
CA GLU A 55 31.68 -18.63 -18.99
C GLU A 55 30.57 -19.05 -19.95
N VAL A 56 30.02 -20.27 -19.79
CA VAL A 56 28.84 -20.72 -20.54
C VAL A 56 27.68 -19.75 -20.38
N LEU A 57 27.37 -19.34 -19.15
CA LEU A 57 26.27 -18.41 -18.89
C LEU A 57 26.51 -17.04 -19.56
N ARG A 58 27.74 -16.55 -19.53
CA ARG A 58 28.12 -15.31 -20.23
C ARG A 58 27.92 -15.42 -21.73
N GLN A 59 28.37 -16.51 -22.35
CA GLN A 59 28.19 -16.75 -23.77
C GLN A 59 26.72 -16.83 -24.17
N LEU A 60 25.89 -17.54 -23.38
CA LEU A 60 24.45 -17.60 -23.60
C LEU A 60 23.82 -16.20 -23.54
N MET A 61 24.18 -15.39 -22.54
CA MET A 61 23.62 -14.06 -22.39
C MET A 61 24.12 -13.06 -23.44
N GLN A 62 25.34 -13.23 -23.96
CA GLN A 62 25.87 -12.41 -25.03
C GLN A 62 25.28 -12.74 -26.41
N SER A 63 24.95 -14.01 -26.64
CA SER A 63 24.32 -14.45 -27.89
C SER A 63 22.90 -13.91 -28.08
N ASP A 64 22.20 -13.63 -26.99
CA ASP A 64 20.79 -13.16 -26.96
C ASP A 64 19.83 -14.02 -27.84
N ILE A 65 20.16 -15.32 -28.01
CA ILE A 65 19.39 -16.27 -28.80
C ILE A 65 18.30 -16.88 -27.90
N ASP A 66 17.04 -16.77 -28.32
CA ASP A 66 15.93 -17.47 -27.68
C ASP A 66 15.94 -18.94 -28.14
N VAL A 67 15.84 -19.85 -27.18
CA VAL A 67 15.85 -21.31 -27.46
C VAL A 67 14.46 -21.74 -27.96
N ALA A 68 14.23 -21.63 -29.25
CA ALA A 68 12.95 -21.92 -29.88
C ALA A 68 13.01 -23.08 -30.90
N SER A 69 14.18 -23.41 -31.42
CA SER A 69 14.40 -24.43 -32.45
C SER A 69 15.69 -25.23 -32.26
N ASP A 70 15.77 -26.40 -32.89
CA ASP A 70 16.99 -27.22 -32.90
C ASP A 70 18.19 -26.46 -33.51
N ALA A 71 17.93 -25.56 -34.44
CA ALA A 71 18.96 -24.71 -35.03
C ALA A 71 19.55 -23.72 -33.99
N ASP A 72 18.71 -23.16 -33.10
CA ASP A 72 19.16 -22.27 -32.03
C ASP A 72 20.05 -23.03 -31.05
N VAL A 73 19.65 -24.24 -30.67
CA VAL A 73 20.44 -25.11 -29.78
C VAL A 73 21.77 -25.46 -30.42
N ALA A 74 21.79 -25.86 -31.69
CA ALA A 74 23.03 -26.18 -32.41
C ALA A 74 23.97 -24.96 -32.48
N GLN A 75 23.44 -23.77 -32.74
CA GLN A 75 24.20 -22.52 -32.77
C GLN A 75 24.79 -22.19 -31.39
N LEU A 76 23.99 -22.28 -30.32
CA LEU A 76 24.45 -22.05 -28.95
C LEU A 76 25.52 -23.04 -28.53
N MET A 77 25.34 -24.35 -28.84
CA MET A 77 26.32 -25.39 -28.51
C MET A 77 27.65 -25.20 -29.30
N MET A 78 27.59 -24.73 -30.53
CA MET A 78 28.78 -24.39 -31.32
C MET A 78 29.56 -23.23 -30.68
N GLN A 79 28.88 -22.19 -30.22
CA GLN A 79 29.48 -21.08 -29.49
C GLN A 79 30.10 -21.53 -28.15
N ILE A 80 29.35 -22.31 -27.36
CA ILE A 80 29.83 -22.84 -26.08
C ILE A 80 31.08 -23.69 -26.27
N ASN A 81 31.08 -24.61 -27.21
CA ASN A 81 32.20 -25.48 -27.48
C ASN A 81 33.43 -24.72 -27.98
N SER A 82 33.24 -23.60 -28.70
CA SER A 82 34.36 -22.77 -29.18
C SER A 82 35.00 -21.93 -28.08
N CYS A 83 34.22 -21.41 -27.14
CA CYS A 83 34.65 -20.46 -26.12
C CYS A 83 34.99 -21.11 -24.76
N CYS A 84 34.29 -22.18 -24.37
CA CYS A 84 34.38 -22.79 -23.05
C CYS A 84 35.30 -24.03 -23.04
N LYS A 85 36.59 -23.84 -23.20
CA LYS A 85 37.59 -24.93 -23.36
C LYS A 85 37.79 -25.80 -22.09
N ASN A 86 37.31 -25.37 -20.91
CA ASN A 86 37.56 -26.02 -19.64
C ASN A 86 36.35 -26.84 -19.12
N LEU A 87 35.35 -27.09 -19.97
CA LEU A 87 34.24 -27.98 -19.62
C LEU A 87 34.72 -29.43 -19.47
N ARG A 88 34.21 -30.11 -18.46
CA ARG A 88 34.50 -31.52 -18.25
C ARG A 88 33.79 -32.39 -19.29
N LYS A 89 34.34 -33.59 -19.55
CA LYS A 89 33.67 -34.60 -20.37
C LYS A 89 32.27 -34.90 -19.80
N GLY A 90 31.24 -34.71 -20.63
CA GLY A 90 29.85 -34.89 -20.25
C GLY A 90 29.11 -33.57 -19.87
N ASP A 91 29.79 -32.47 -19.64
CA ASP A 91 29.13 -31.19 -19.38
C ASP A 91 28.46 -30.59 -20.63
N PRO A 92 29.07 -30.65 -21.85
CA PRO A 92 28.40 -30.20 -23.06
C PRO A 92 27.08 -30.96 -23.33
N GLU A 93 27.08 -32.27 -23.20
CA GLU A 93 25.89 -33.12 -23.43
C GLU A 93 24.79 -32.78 -22.39
N ARG A 94 25.19 -32.47 -21.16
CA ARG A 94 24.26 -32.04 -20.11
C ARG A 94 23.63 -30.69 -20.43
N ILE A 95 24.42 -29.72 -20.91
CA ILE A 95 23.91 -28.39 -21.31
C ILE A 95 22.98 -28.52 -22.51
N GLU A 96 23.35 -29.30 -23.51
CA GLU A 96 22.52 -29.60 -24.68
C GLU A 96 21.19 -30.24 -24.28
N THR A 97 21.21 -31.20 -23.36
CA THR A 97 20.00 -31.82 -22.79
C THR A 97 19.09 -30.79 -22.11
N ILE A 98 19.67 -29.79 -21.43
CA ILE A 98 18.93 -28.70 -20.79
C ILE A 98 18.25 -27.83 -21.87
N LEU A 99 18.97 -27.41 -22.88
CA LEU A 99 18.46 -26.57 -23.96
C LEU A 99 17.33 -27.27 -24.74
N ASN A 100 17.55 -28.53 -25.13
CA ASN A 100 16.53 -29.36 -25.81
C ASN A 100 15.30 -29.61 -24.93
N GLY A 101 15.49 -29.85 -23.64
CA GLY A 101 14.41 -30.05 -22.67
C GLY A 101 13.54 -28.79 -22.49
N ALA A 102 14.09 -27.60 -22.70
CA ALA A 102 13.34 -26.35 -22.64
C ALA A 102 12.36 -26.19 -23.82
N MET A 103 12.74 -26.65 -25.02
CA MET A 103 11.88 -26.60 -26.20
C MET A 103 10.68 -27.53 -26.09
N THR A 104 10.90 -28.73 -25.56
CA THR A 104 9.87 -29.82 -25.49
C THR A 104 8.97 -29.72 -24.27
N ALA A 105 9.25 -28.83 -23.32
CA ALA A 105 8.50 -28.72 -22.07
C ALA A 105 7.10 -28.14 -22.28
N LYS A 106 6.09 -28.78 -21.68
CA LYS A 106 4.71 -28.27 -21.66
C LYS A 106 4.64 -26.91 -20.95
N PRO A 107 3.79 -25.97 -21.41
CA PRO A 107 3.72 -24.59 -20.88
C PRO A 107 3.54 -24.52 -19.36
N GLU A 108 2.66 -25.33 -18.78
CA GLU A 108 2.42 -25.38 -17.33
C GLU A 108 3.65 -25.84 -16.54
N THR A 109 4.33 -26.88 -17.06
CA THR A 109 5.57 -27.39 -16.46
C THR A 109 6.68 -26.34 -16.55
N LYS A 110 6.74 -25.62 -17.68
CA LYS A 110 7.68 -24.53 -17.93
C LYS A 110 7.51 -23.43 -16.91
N LEU A 111 6.30 -22.89 -16.72
CA LEU A 111 5.98 -21.84 -15.76
C LEU A 111 6.33 -22.22 -14.31
N ARG A 112 5.99 -23.44 -13.90
CA ARG A 112 6.32 -23.94 -12.55
C ARG A 112 7.84 -24.02 -12.34
N ARG A 113 8.58 -24.53 -13.32
CA ARG A 113 10.04 -24.63 -13.27
C ARG A 113 10.70 -23.25 -13.20
N ILE A 114 10.28 -22.31 -14.05
CA ILE A 114 10.77 -20.92 -14.04
C ILE A 114 10.62 -20.30 -12.65
N ARG A 115 9.46 -20.42 -12.02
CA ARG A 115 9.22 -19.89 -10.65
C ARG A 115 10.20 -20.49 -9.64
N ILE A 116 10.39 -21.81 -9.65
CA ILE A 116 11.32 -22.48 -8.73
C ILE A 116 12.77 -22.05 -8.98
N LEU A 117 13.18 -21.95 -10.24
CA LEU A 117 14.53 -21.53 -10.61
C LEU A 117 14.80 -20.09 -10.17
N LYS A 118 13.89 -19.16 -10.48
CA LYS A 118 13.99 -17.75 -10.04
C LYS A 118 14.14 -17.66 -8.52
N MET A 119 13.29 -18.33 -7.76
CA MET A 119 13.35 -18.34 -6.30
C MET A 119 14.70 -18.88 -5.77
N ARG A 120 15.19 -19.99 -6.33
CA ARG A 120 16.48 -20.59 -5.93
C ARG A 120 17.66 -19.67 -6.21
N LEU A 121 17.67 -19.03 -7.38
CA LEU A 121 18.75 -18.14 -7.79
C LEU A 121 18.73 -16.83 -6.98
N GLN A 122 17.56 -16.26 -6.73
CA GLN A 122 17.40 -15.09 -5.87
C GLN A 122 17.89 -15.39 -4.44
N HIS A 123 17.48 -16.51 -3.85
CA HIS A 123 17.95 -16.91 -2.54
C HIS A 123 19.47 -17.11 -2.51
N TRP A 124 20.03 -17.76 -3.52
CA TRP A 124 21.47 -17.98 -3.56
C TRP A 124 22.24 -16.66 -3.68
N THR A 125 21.83 -15.76 -4.58
CA THR A 125 22.42 -14.42 -4.76
C THR A 125 22.39 -13.62 -3.46
N MET A 126 21.25 -13.64 -2.77
CA MET A 126 21.08 -12.99 -1.48
C MET A 126 22.03 -13.58 -0.42
N TRP A 127 22.13 -14.91 -0.32
CA TRP A 127 22.98 -15.58 0.66
C TRP A 127 24.46 -15.33 0.43
N VAL A 128 24.92 -15.30 -0.83
CA VAL A 128 26.31 -15.02 -1.15
C VAL A 128 26.68 -13.57 -0.79
N ASN A 129 25.81 -12.62 -1.11
CA ASN A 129 26.00 -11.23 -0.70
C ASN A 129 26.02 -11.07 0.83
N MET A 130 25.10 -11.73 1.54
CA MET A 130 25.04 -11.72 3.00
C MET A 130 26.35 -12.28 3.60
N ASP A 131 26.85 -13.41 3.11
CA ASP A 131 28.10 -14.01 3.59
C ASP A 131 29.29 -13.06 3.39
N ALA A 132 29.33 -12.31 2.28
CA ALA A 132 30.35 -11.31 2.03
C ALA A 132 30.29 -10.15 3.05
N HIS A 133 29.10 -9.61 3.29
CA HIS A 133 28.91 -8.55 4.28
C HIS A 133 29.22 -9.02 5.70
N MET A 134 28.78 -10.23 6.07
CA MET A 134 29.10 -10.82 7.37
C MET A 134 30.61 -10.96 7.61
N ARG A 135 31.37 -11.36 6.60
CA ARG A 135 32.84 -11.40 6.70
C ARG A 135 33.44 -10.01 6.92
N GLN A 136 32.94 -8.99 6.22
CA GLN A 136 33.40 -7.61 6.41
C GLN A 136 33.10 -7.12 7.84
N LEU A 137 31.89 -7.38 8.35
CA LEU A 137 31.51 -7.05 9.72
C LEU A 137 32.36 -7.77 10.74
N TYR A 138 32.65 -9.05 10.51
CA TYR A 138 33.56 -9.82 11.40
C TYR A 138 34.95 -9.21 11.44
N MET A 139 35.52 -8.87 10.28
CA MET A 139 36.85 -8.23 10.21
C MET A 139 36.89 -6.86 10.90
N LEU A 140 35.80 -6.07 10.78
CA LEU A 140 35.70 -4.80 11.51
C LEU A 140 35.58 -5.01 13.01
N LYS A 141 34.75 -5.97 13.46
CA LYS A 141 34.64 -6.34 14.87
C LYS A 141 35.99 -6.69 15.47
N GLU A 142 36.79 -7.51 14.80
CA GLU A 142 38.12 -7.88 15.24
C GLU A 142 39.06 -6.64 15.34
N LYS A 143 38.98 -5.72 14.38
CA LYS A 143 39.72 -4.46 14.41
C LYS A 143 39.30 -3.58 15.59
N VAL A 144 38.01 -3.44 15.85
CA VAL A 144 37.48 -2.68 17.00
C VAL A 144 38.03 -3.30 18.32
N ALA A 145 37.98 -4.63 18.45
CA ALA A 145 38.42 -5.33 19.64
C ALA A 145 39.94 -5.19 19.91
N THR A 146 40.74 -4.99 18.84
CA THR A 146 42.22 -4.88 18.95
C THR A 146 42.72 -3.43 19.01
N THR A 147 41.84 -2.44 18.82
CA THR A 147 42.21 -1.01 18.83
C THR A 147 42.20 -0.49 20.25
N VAL A 148 43.35 0.03 20.71
CA VAL A 148 43.55 0.54 22.09
C VAL A 148 43.17 2.03 22.21
N ASP A 149 43.21 2.77 21.14
CA ASP A 149 42.90 4.21 21.09
C ASP A 149 41.36 4.42 21.12
N PRO A 150 40.79 5.06 22.16
CA PRO A 150 39.36 5.21 22.35
C PRO A 150 38.68 6.01 21.24
N GLU A 151 39.33 7.07 20.71
CA GLU A 151 38.73 7.92 19.63
C GLU A 151 38.65 7.13 18.33
N LYS A 152 39.70 6.36 17.99
CA LYS A 152 39.69 5.48 16.83
C LYS A 152 38.71 4.32 16.98
N GLN A 153 38.58 3.79 18.21
CA GLN A 153 37.61 2.72 18.50
C GLN A 153 36.18 3.19 18.26
N GLU A 154 35.81 4.41 18.72
CA GLU A 154 34.51 4.99 18.49
C GLU A 154 34.18 5.16 16.98
N VAL A 155 35.11 5.70 16.20
CA VAL A 155 34.97 5.83 14.76
C VAL A 155 34.75 4.46 14.09
N MET A 156 35.49 3.43 14.52
CA MET A 156 35.32 2.07 13.99
C MET A 156 34.01 1.42 14.41
N ILE A 157 33.48 1.73 15.60
CA ILE A 157 32.15 1.29 16.03
C ILE A 157 31.07 1.91 15.12
N GLN A 158 31.17 3.20 14.82
CA GLN A 158 30.24 3.86 13.90
C GLN A 158 30.33 3.27 12.48
N ASP A 159 31.52 2.96 11.97
CA ASP A 159 31.69 2.26 10.69
C ASP A 159 31.08 0.85 10.72
N LEU A 160 31.22 0.10 11.82
CA LEU A 160 30.61 -1.21 12.02
C LEU A 160 29.07 -1.13 11.97
N LEU A 161 28.50 -0.15 12.67
CA LEU A 161 27.05 0.09 12.69
C LEU A 161 26.53 0.50 11.31
N SER A 162 27.25 1.39 10.62
CA SER A 162 26.90 1.82 9.24
C SER A 162 26.91 0.64 8.28
N LYS A 163 27.94 -0.20 8.30
CA LYS A 163 28.02 -1.40 7.45
C LYS A 163 27.01 -2.47 7.83
N GLY A 164 26.63 -2.57 9.09
CA GLY A 164 25.51 -3.40 9.53
C GLY A 164 24.19 -2.94 8.90
N ARG A 165 23.93 -1.64 8.89
CA ARG A 165 22.76 -1.04 8.23
C ARG A 165 22.80 -1.26 6.72
N GLU A 166 23.94 -1.01 6.04
CA GLU A 166 24.11 -1.27 4.62
C GLU A 166 23.80 -2.74 4.26
N MET A 167 24.21 -3.69 5.12
CA MET A 167 23.90 -5.11 4.94
C MET A 167 22.39 -5.37 4.99
N VAL A 168 21.70 -4.81 6.00
CA VAL A 168 20.24 -4.93 6.14
C VAL A 168 19.55 -4.30 4.94
N ASP A 169 19.97 -3.12 4.50
CA ASP A 169 19.44 -2.43 3.33
C ASP A 169 19.71 -3.21 2.03
N ALA A 170 20.89 -3.77 1.85
CA ALA A 170 21.20 -4.62 0.71
C ALA A 170 20.34 -5.89 0.67
N MET A 171 20.07 -6.49 1.83
CA MET A 171 19.14 -7.63 1.95
C MET A 171 17.68 -7.24 1.67
N SER A 172 17.27 -6.07 2.10
CA SER A 172 15.95 -5.51 1.81
C SER A 172 15.84 -5.09 0.36
N ASN A 173 16.87 -4.43 -0.19
CA ASN A 173 16.92 -3.89 -1.55
C ASN A 173 17.19 -4.97 -2.60
N SER A 174 17.82 -6.09 -2.30
CA SER A 174 17.93 -7.21 -3.25
C SER A 174 16.57 -7.78 -3.63
N ARG A 175 15.55 -7.55 -2.80
CA ARG A 175 14.13 -7.78 -3.13
C ARG A 175 13.45 -6.57 -3.78
N HIS A 176 14.08 -5.37 -3.76
CA HIS A 176 13.46 -4.09 -4.11
C HIS A 176 13.99 -3.48 -5.42
N ASN A 177 15.10 -3.98 -5.98
CA ASN A 177 15.67 -3.50 -7.25
C ASN A 177 15.01 -4.13 -8.50
N GLU A 178 13.86 -4.79 -8.37
CA GLU A 178 13.06 -5.10 -9.56
C GLU A 178 12.60 -3.76 -10.17
N ARG A 179 13.07 -3.48 -11.39
CA ARG A 179 12.49 -2.40 -12.20
C ARG A 179 10.99 -2.66 -12.25
N LEU A 180 10.20 -1.68 -11.84
CA LEU A 180 8.76 -1.82 -11.72
C LEU A 180 8.13 -2.31 -13.02
N ASP A 181 8.54 -1.75 -14.16
CA ASP A 181 8.17 -2.23 -15.50
C ASP A 181 9.11 -1.66 -16.57
N THR A 182 9.41 -2.46 -17.58
CA THR A 182 10.04 -2.01 -18.83
C THR A 182 9.15 -2.44 -19.98
N ILE A 183 8.61 -1.47 -20.72
CA ILE A 183 7.81 -1.70 -21.92
C ILE A 183 8.65 -1.32 -23.13
N ASP A 184 9.08 -2.31 -23.91
CA ASP A 184 9.73 -2.09 -25.19
C ASP A 184 8.65 -2.04 -26.29
N CYS A 185 8.31 -0.84 -26.75
CA CYS A 185 7.28 -0.62 -27.75
C CYS A 185 7.61 -1.23 -29.13
N ARG A 186 8.80 -1.72 -29.32
CA ARG A 186 9.19 -2.49 -30.53
C ARG A 186 8.74 -3.95 -30.44
N LYS A 187 8.37 -4.42 -29.25
CA LYS A 187 8.01 -5.81 -28.97
C LYS A 187 6.53 -5.90 -28.57
N THR A 188 5.69 -6.36 -29.47
CA THR A 188 4.25 -6.55 -29.21
C THR A 188 3.93 -7.29 -27.91
N PRO A 189 4.65 -8.37 -27.52
CA PRO A 189 4.38 -9.07 -26.26
C PRO A 189 4.47 -8.18 -25.02
N THR A 190 5.43 -7.24 -24.96
CA THR A 190 5.57 -6.35 -23.79
C THR A 190 4.40 -5.37 -23.68
N ILE A 191 3.85 -4.91 -24.81
CA ILE A 191 2.65 -4.08 -24.87
C ILE A 191 1.42 -4.89 -24.42
N VAL A 192 1.28 -6.12 -24.92
CA VAL A 192 0.19 -7.03 -24.55
C VAL A 192 0.17 -7.27 -23.04
N ASP A 193 1.34 -7.51 -22.43
CA ASP A 193 1.46 -7.70 -20.98
C ASP A 193 1.11 -6.43 -20.21
N ALA A 194 1.54 -5.26 -20.67
CA ALA A 194 1.15 -3.98 -20.07
C ALA A 194 -0.36 -3.74 -20.13
N VAL A 195 -1.00 -4.01 -21.28
CA VAL A 195 -2.46 -3.92 -21.43
C VAL A 195 -3.17 -4.94 -20.54
N ARG A 196 -2.63 -6.16 -20.42
CA ARG A 196 -3.18 -7.20 -19.52
C ARG A 196 -3.09 -6.76 -18.07
N LYS A 197 -1.95 -6.22 -17.62
CA LYS A 197 -1.76 -5.66 -16.27
C LYS A 197 -2.76 -4.53 -16.01
N TYR A 198 -2.92 -3.59 -16.92
CA TYR A 198 -3.88 -2.49 -16.81
C TYR A 198 -5.32 -2.98 -16.66
N ARG A 199 -5.74 -3.91 -17.54
CA ARG A 199 -7.09 -4.51 -17.47
C ARG A 199 -7.30 -5.28 -16.17
N THR A 200 -6.30 -6.01 -15.70
CA THR A 200 -6.34 -6.74 -14.43
C THR A 200 -6.45 -5.80 -13.24
N LYS A 201 -5.68 -4.70 -13.24
CA LYS A 201 -5.77 -3.66 -12.20
C LYS A 201 -7.19 -3.09 -12.10
N ARG A 202 -7.81 -2.76 -13.24
CA ARG A 202 -9.21 -2.28 -13.27
C ARG A 202 -10.25 -3.34 -12.92
N LYS A 203 -10.03 -4.61 -13.30
CA LYS A 203 -10.94 -5.72 -12.97
C LYS A 203 -10.88 -6.13 -11.50
N LYS A 204 -9.75 -5.94 -10.81
CA LYS A 204 -9.58 -6.30 -9.40
C LYS A 204 -10.39 -5.46 -8.42
N GLY A 205 -11.05 -4.43 -8.95
CA GLY A 205 -12.06 -3.73 -8.21
C GLY A 205 -11.61 -2.40 -7.61
N VAL A 206 -12.58 -1.55 -7.49
CA VAL A 206 -12.54 -0.30 -6.76
C VAL A 206 -13.01 -0.61 -5.35
N LEU A 207 -12.25 -0.24 -4.34
CA LEU A 207 -12.68 -0.33 -2.94
C LEU A 207 -13.59 0.87 -2.66
N LYS A 208 -14.84 0.56 -2.38
CA LYS A 208 -15.86 1.57 -2.03
C LYS A 208 -15.81 1.86 -0.54
N PHE A 209 -16.08 3.09 -0.19
CA PHE A 209 -16.23 3.57 1.17
C PHE A 209 -17.70 3.72 1.56
N GLY A 210 -17.99 3.88 2.85
CA GLY A 210 -19.34 3.92 3.37
C GLY A 210 -20.12 5.21 3.04
N TRP A 211 -19.47 6.24 2.51
CA TRP A 211 -20.10 7.50 2.12
C TRP A 211 -20.20 7.63 0.60
N GLN A 212 -21.40 7.84 0.08
CA GLN A 212 -21.65 8.03 -1.35
C GLN A 212 -20.88 9.23 -1.91
N ALA A 213 -20.87 10.34 -1.17
CA ALA A 213 -20.16 11.54 -1.57
C ALA A 213 -18.66 11.34 -1.68
N LEU A 214 -18.04 10.59 -0.75
CA LEU A 214 -16.62 10.25 -0.81
C LEU A 214 -16.32 9.39 -2.05
N ASN A 215 -17.19 8.44 -2.36
CA ASN A 215 -17.02 7.62 -3.57
C ASN A 215 -17.16 8.46 -4.84
N ARG A 216 -18.12 9.42 -4.92
CA ARG A 216 -18.21 10.36 -6.05
C ARG A 216 -16.97 11.21 -6.19
N MET A 217 -16.47 11.77 -5.08
CA MET A 217 -15.21 12.55 -5.01
C MET A 217 -14.01 11.75 -5.56
N LEU A 218 -14.03 10.44 -5.40
CA LEU A 218 -13.00 9.50 -5.85
C LEU A 218 -13.35 8.78 -7.16
N ASN A 219 -14.35 9.28 -7.91
CA ASN A 219 -14.81 8.66 -9.16
C ASN A 219 -15.16 7.16 -9.03
N GLY A 220 -15.76 6.80 -7.91
CA GLY A 220 -16.25 5.45 -7.60
C GLY A 220 -15.55 4.76 -6.43
N GLY A 221 -14.49 5.34 -5.87
CA GLY A 221 -13.68 4.80 -4.77
C GLY A 221 -12.19 4.75 -5.08
N VAL A 222 -11.42 3.99 -4.31
CA VAL A 222 -9.96 3.86 -4.49
C VAL A 222 -9.60 2.54 -5.17
N MET A 223 -8.56 2.55 -6.00
CA MET A 223 -8.07 1.33 -6.64
C MET A 223 -6.95 0.69 -5.82
N ILE A 224 -6.86 -0.62 -5.92
CA ILE A 224 -5.71 -1.36 -5.42
C ILE A 224 -4.46 -0.89 -6.17
N GLY A 225 -3.38 -0.65 -5.42
CA GLY A 225 -2.14 -0.09 -5.94
C GLY A 225 -2.06 1.44 -5.85
N GLU A 226 -2.99 2.08 -5.12
CA GLU A 226 -2.97 3.52 -4.88
C GLU A 226 -2.49 3.86 -3.46
N PHE A 227 -1.78 4.98 -3.36
CA PHE A 227 -1.37 5.58 -2.10
C PHE A 227 -2.18 6.85 -1.85
N MET A 228 -3.00 6.83 -0.81
CA MET A 228 -3.89 7.93 -0.42
C MET A 228 -3.40 8.59 0.87
N VAL A 229 -3.40 9.90 0.87
CA VAL A 229 -3.15 10.73 2.05
C VAL A 229 -4.36 11.60 2.32
N THR A 230 -4.88 11.54 3.53
CA THR A 230 -5.84 12.50 4.04
C THR A 230 -5.13 13.53 4.91
N ALA A 231 -5.59 14.78 4.97
CA ALA A 231 -4.98 15.78 5.82
C ALA A 231 -6.02 16.60 6.57
N ALA A 232 -5.77 16.81 7.87
CA ALA A 232 -6.64 17.58 8.75
C ALA A 232 -5.84 18.26 9.87
N LEU A 233 -6.49 19.14 10.61
CA LEU A 233 -5.97 19.69 11.86
C LEU A 233 -5.94 18.63 12.97
N SER A 234 -5.26 18.92 14.08
CA SER A 234 -5.35 18.08 15.27
C SER A 234 -6.80 17.95 15.73
N HIS A 235 -7.17 16.80 16.31
CA HIS A 235 -8.53 16.48 16.78
C HIS A 235 -9.64 16.62 15.72
N ASN A 236 -9.32 16.52 14.44
CA ASN A 236 -10.28 16.60 13.33
C ASN A 236 -10.54 15.23 12.68
N TYR A 237 -10.71 14.18 13.48
CA TYR A 237 -11.18 12.86 13.06
C TYR A 237 -10.25 12.11 12.06
N LYS A 238 -8.93 12.35 12.12
CA LYS A 238 -7.96 11.65 11.25
C LYS A 238 -8.00 10.12 11.45
N SER A 239 -7.77 9.69 12.68
CA SER A 239 -7.76 8.27 13.07
C SER A 239 -9.12 7.61 12.85
N GLY A 240 -10.22 8.29 13.22
CA GLY A 240 -11.57 7.80 13.00
C GLY A 240 -11.88 7.56 11.53
N LEU A 241 -11.43 8.44 10.62
CA LEU A 241 -11.63 8.26 9.19
C LEU A 241 -10.86 7.04 8.65
N LEU A 242 -9.59 6.87 9.05
CA LEU A 242 -8.80 5.71 8.63
C LEU A 242 -9.41 4.40 9.15
N MET A 243 -9.90 4.40 10.38
CA MET A 243 -10.56 3.24 10.95
C MET A 243 -11.88 2.92 10.25
N LYS A 244 -12.69 3.94 9.92
CA LYS A 244 -13.86 3.75 9.05
C LYS A 244 -13.48 3.14 7.71
N MET A 245 -12.40 3.60 7.08
CA MET A 245 -11.93 3.02 5.82
C MET A 245 -11.60 1.54 5.96
N ALA A 246 -10.92 1.12 7.03
CA ALA A 246 -10.64 -0.30 7.28
C ALA A 246 -11.93 -1.12 7.38
N ARG A 247 -12.90 -0.65 8.17
CA ARG A 247 -14.22 -1.27 8.32
C ARG A 247 -14.97 -1.30 6.99
N TRP A 248 -15.06 -0.18 6.26
CA TRP A 248 -15.77 -0.09 4.98
C TRP A 248 -15.20 -1.04 3.92
N ILE A 249 -13.88 -1.21 3.88
CA ILE A 249 -13.27 -2.18 2.97
C ILE A 249 -13.84 -3.57 3.23
N CYS A 250 -13.97 -3.97 4.48
CA CYS A 250 -14.48 -5.28 4.86
C CYS A 250 -16.00 -5.42 4.66
N GLN A 251 -16.77 -4.38 4.99
CA GLN A 251 -18.22 -4.46 4.95
C GLN A 251 -18.83 -4.27 3.56
N TYR A 252 -18.24 -3.41 2.73
CA TYR A 252 -18.85 -3.01 1.45
C TYR A 252 -18.19 -3.62 0.23
N ASN A 253 -17.05 -4.31 0.38
CA ASN A 253 -16.33 -4.85 -0.76
C ASN A 253 -16.11 -6.36 -0.61
N ASN A 254 -16.30 -7.08 -1.70
CA ASN A 254 -15.79 -8.45 -1.77
C ASN A 254 -14.28 -8.41 -1.98
N PRO A 255 -13.51 -9.30 -1.35
CA PRO A 255 -12.07 -9.35 -1.58
C PRO A 255 -11.76 -9.68 -3.03
N PRO A 256 -10.70 -9.06 -3.59
CA PRO A 256 -10.22 -9.44 -4.91
C PRO A 256 -9.77 -10.90 -4.95
N PRO A 257 -9.71 -11.53 -6.14
CA PRO A 257 -9.17 -12.88 -6.27
C PRO A 257 -7.79 -12.97 -5.62
N THR A 258 -7.70 -13.83 -4.62
CA THR A 258 -6.49 -14.02 -3.81
C THR A 258 -5.78 -15.30 -4.28
N PRO A 259 -4.43 -15.38 -4.25
CA PRO A 259 -3.71 -16.61 -4.54
C PRO A 259 -4.21 -17.76 -3.66
N ASP A 260 -4.23 -18.99 -4.22
CA ASP A 260 -4.72 -20.19 -3.52
C ASP A 260 -4.07 -20.35 -2.13
N GLY A 261 -4.89 -20.57 -1.13
CA GLY A 261 -4.47 -20.77 0.26
C GLY A 261 -4.10 -19.51 1.02
N MET A 262 -4.26 -18.31 0.44
CA MET A 262 -4.02 -17.06 1.16
C MET A 262 -5.33 -16.40 1.59
N THR A 263 -5.30 -15.75 2.76
CA THR A 263 -6.44 -15.00 3.31
C THR A 263 -6.36 -13.52 2.91
N PRO A 264 -7.41 -12.94 2.30
CA PRO A 264 -7.42 -11.51 1.98
C PRO A 264 -7.45 -10.68 3.27
N THR A 265 -6.51 -9.75 3.39
CA THR A 265 -6.24 -9.07 4.66
C THR A 265 -6.23 -7.55 4.50
N VAL A 266 -6.85 -6.86 5.48
CA VAL A 266 -6.69 -5.43 5.76
C VAL A 266 -5.81 -5.30 6.99
N LEU A 267 -4.72 -4.56 6.88
CA LEU A 267 -3.80 -4.28 7.97
C LEU A 267 -3.99 -2.84 8.44
N PHE A 268 -4.34 -2.66 9.71
CA PHE A 268 -4.42 -1.35 10.36
C PHE A 268 -3.27 -1.20 11.34
N ILE A 269 -2.47 -0.17 11.18
CA ILE A 269 -1.30 0.10 12.03
C ILE A 269 -1.51 1.44 12.73
N SER A 270 -1.53 1.43 14.05
CA SER A 270 -1.65 2.63 14.88
C SER A 270 -0.32 2.99 15.53
N LEU A 271 0.10 4.26 15.40
CA LEU A 271 1.22 4.86 16.11
C LEU A 271 0.76 5.77 17.27
N GLU A 272 -0.52 6.07 17.35
CA GLU A 272 -1.05 7.04 18.33
C GLU A 272 -2.05 6.40 19.29
N ASN A 273 -3.08 5.73 18.75
CA ASN A 273 -4.20 5.26 19.55
C ASN A 273 -4.04 3.81 20.04
N GLU A 274 -4.61 3.52 21.19
CA GLU A 274 -4.72 2.16 21.69
C GLU A 274 -5.68 1.32 20.83
N ILE A 275 -5.30 0.07 20.55
CA ILE A 275 -6.09 -0.81 19.67
C ILE A 275 -7.48 -1.10 20.24
N PHE A 276 -7.58 -1.25 21.56
CA PHE A 276 -8.86 -1.56 22.19
C PHE A 276 -9.88 -0.43 22.04
N GLU A 277 -9.45 0.83 22.06
CA GLU A 277 -10.33 1.99 21.79
C GLU A 277 -10.87 1.93 20.36
N ASN A 278 -9.98 1.61 19.41
CA ASN A 278 -10.36 1.44 18.01
C ASN A 278 -11.36 0.30 17.81
N LEU A 279 -11.19 -0.83 18.50
CA LEU A 279 -12.12 -1.96 18.44
C LEU A 279 -13.49 -1.61 19.04
N MET A 280 -13.51 -0.89 20.16
CA MET A 280 -14.77 -0.43 20.78
C MET A 280 -15.53 0.53 19.89
N GLN A 281 -14.83 1.44 19.21
CA GLN A 281 -15.44 2.33 18.22
C GLN A 281 -16.04 1.53 17.06
N ILE A 282 -15.31 0.54 16.52
CA ILE A 282 -15.83 -0.33 15.45
C ILE A 282 -17.10 -1.07 15.93
N TYR A 283 -17.09 -1.61 17.15
CA TYR A 283 -18.27 -2.27 17.71
C TYR A 283 -19.48 -1.36 17.75
N CYS A 284 -19.34 -0.15 18.31
CA CYS A 284 -20.41 0.84 18.36
C CYS A 284 -20.93 1.22 16.96
N GLU A 285 -20.02 1.44 16.01
CA GLU A 285 -20.38 1.72 14.62
C GLU A 285 -21.19 0.58 13.99
N LEU A 286 -20.77 -0.67 14.18
CA LEU A 286 -21.45 -1.84 13.66
C LEU A 286 -22.86 -2.00 14.22
N LYS A 287 -23.03 -1.80 15.52
CA LYS A 287 -24.34 -1.86 16.20
C LYS A 287 -25.29 -0.78 15.71
N ILE A 288 -24.84 0.46 15.68
CA ILE A 288 -25.67 1.59 15.24
C ILE A 288 -26.07 1.44 13.76
N MET A 289 -25.20 0.88 12.93
CA MET A 289 -25.54 0.61 11.53
C MET A 289 -26.54 -0.53 11.37
N ALA A 290 -26.55 -1.49 12.28
CA ALA A 290 -27.59 -2.52 12.38
C ALA A 290 -28.93 -1.96 12.90
N GLY A 291 -28.99 -0.70 13.33
CA GLY A 291 -30.16 -0.09 13.96
C GLY A 291 -30.32 -0.48 15.45
N GLU A 292 -29.24 -0.98 16.05
CA GLU A 292 -29.19 -1.41 17.44
C GLU A 292 -28.46 -0.37 18.29
N GLU A 293 -28.82 -0.26 19.55
CA GLU A 293 -28.09 0.55 20.52
C GLU A 293 -26.87 -0.23 21.01
N PRO A 294 -25.64 0.36 20.97
CA PRO A 294 -24.45 -0.34 21.41
C PRO A 294 -24.45 -0.49 22.95
N ASP A 295 -24.32 -1.71 23.41
CA ASP A 295 -24.12 -2.04 24.82
C ASP A 295 -22.70 -2.57 25.02
N ILE A 296 -21.83 -1.77 25.64
CA ILE A 296 -20.44 -2.11 25.93
C ILE A 296 -20.27 -2.92 27.21
N THR A 297 -21.35 -3.24 27.94
CA THR A 297 -21.32 -4.00 29.19
C THR A 297 -21.57 -5.50 28.99
N ILE A 298 -21.83 -5.93 27.76
CA ILE A 298 -21.98 -7.35 27.42
C ILE A 298 -20.67 -8.12 27.62
N PRO A 299 -20.73 -9.46 27.81
CA PRO A 299 -19.52 -10.28 27.95
C PRO A 299 -18.51 -10.05 26.81
N GLU A 300 -17.22 -9.98 27.14
CA GLU A 300 -16.14 -9.70 26.20
C GLU A 300 -16.10 -10.67 25.02
N GLU A 301 -16.40 -11.95 25.24
CA GLU A 301 -16.45 -12.97 24.20
C GLU A 301 -17.59 -12.72 23.21
N GLU A 302 -18.74 -12.25 23.66
CA GLU A 302 -19.89 -11.92 22.82
C GLU A 302 -19.56 -10.72 21.94
N LEU A 303 -18.97 -9.67 22.53
CA LEU A 303 -18.53 -8.49 21.82
C LEU A 303 -17.47 -8.84 20.76
N ALA A 304 -16.45 -9.63 21.13
CA ALA A 304 -15.40 -10.07 20.22
C ALA A 304 -15.97 -10.89 19.07
N ASN A 305 -16.84 -11.86 19.35
CA ASN A 305 -17.49 -12.69 18.32
C ASN A 305 -18.34 -11.84 17.36
N TYR A 306 -19.02 -10.82 17.88
CA TYR A 306 -19.79 -9.91 17.04
C TYR A 306 -18.89 -9.15 16.07
N ILE A 307 -17.80 -8.54 16.54
CA ILE A 307 -16.84 -7.82 15.70
C ILE A 307 -16.27 -8.75 14.61
N VAL A 308 -15.79 -9.93 15.01
CA VAL A 308 -15.17 -10.90 14.09
C VAL A 308 -16.17 -11.33 13.02
N SER A 309 -17.41 -11.64 13.42
CA SER A 309 -18.45 -12.08 12.48
C SER A 309 -18.81 -10.98 11.50
N GLU A 310 -18.95 -9.73 11.96
CA GLU A 310 -19.35 -8.61 11.10
C GLU A 310 -18.26 -8.21 10.10
N LEU A 311 -17.01 -8.12 10.55
CA LEU A 311 -15.89 -7.79 9.68
C LEU A 311 -15.54 -8.94 8.73
N GLY A 312 -15.74 -10.18 9.16
CA GLY A 312 -15.45 -11.40 8.38
C GLY A 312 -16.54 -11.82 7.39
N LYS A 313 -17.74 -11.20 7.41
CA LYS A 313 -18.91 -11.61 6.57
C LYS A 313 -18.61 -11.79 5.09
N ARG A 314 -17.68 -11.05 4.54
CA ARG A 314 -17.28 -11.11 3.12
C ARG A 314 -15.96 -11.85 2.89
N GLY A 315 -15.42 -12.51 3.93
CA GLY A 315 -14.17 -13.27 3.86
C GLY A 315 -12.90 -12.44 4.02
N TRP A 316 -13.00 -11.23 4.57
CA TRP A 316 -11.85 -10.42 4.94
C TRP A 316 -11.32 -10.80 6.32
N LEU A 317 -9.99 -10.71 6.49
CA LEU A 317 -9.32 -10.66 7.78
C LEU A 317 -8.89 -9.20 8.03
N VAL A 318 -9.18 -8.68 9.21
CA VAL A 318 -8.61 -7.41 9.67
C VAL A 318 -7.61 -7.68 10.76
N VAL A 319 -6.43 -7.10 10.63
CA VAL A 319 -5.38 -7.18 11.65
C VAL A 319 -5.07 -5.77 12.13
N PHE A 320 -5.07 -5.60 13.44
CA PHE A 320 -4.68 -4.36 14.10
C PHE A 320 -3.33 -4.53 14.77
N GLU A 321 -2.39 -3.64 14.46
CA GLU A 321 -1.07 -3.58 15.07
C GLU A 321 -0.87 -2.22 15.73
N ARG A 322 -0.39 -2.22 16.97
CA ARG A 322 0.12 -1.02 17.62
C ARG A 322 1.64 -1.03 17.59
N VAL A 323 2.19 0.11 17.21
CA VAL A 323 3.64 0.33 17.16
C VAL A 323 3.94 1.68 17.81
N ASP A 324 5.19 1.89 18.20
CA ASP A 324 5.66 3.14 18.79
C ASP A 324 6.38 4.02 17.76
N ASP A 325 6.89 5.15 18.20
CA ASP A 325 7.59 6.15 17.39
C ASP A 325 8.99 5.69 16.93
N THR A 326 9.50 4.56 17.45
CA THR A 326 10.73 3.93 16.96
C THR A 326 10.50 3.09 15.70
N PHE A 327 9.23 2.85 15.33
CA PHE A 327 8.86 2.04 14.18
C PHE A 327 9.37 2.63 12.87
N THR A 328 10.23 1.88 12.18
CA THR A 328 10.91 2.29 10.96
C THR A 328 10.25 1.73 9.69
N TRP A 329 10.70 2.20 8.53
CA TRP A 329 10.35 1.59 7.25
C TRP A 329 10.71 0.10 7.18
N ASN A 330 11.85 -0.30 7.74
CA ASN A 330 12.29 -1.69 7.72
C ASN A 330 11.42 -2.57 8.60
N ASP A 331 10.95 -2.06 9.75
CA ASP A 331 10.00 -2.76 10.61
C ASP A 331 8.66 -2.94 9.90
N PHE A 332 8.20 -1.90 9.19
CA PHE A 332 6.99 -1.99 8.36
C PHE A 332 7.11 -3.10 7.30
N ILE A 333 8.22 -3.17 6.57
CA ILE A 333 8.45 -4.22 5.56
C ILE A 333 8.53 -5.61 6.23
N THR A 334 9.17 -5.71 7.38
CA THR A 334 9.26 -6.96 8.16
C THR A 334 7.89 -7.43 8.61
N MET A 335 7.05 -6.52 9.11
CA MET A 335 5.66 -6.79 9.48
C MET A 335 4.83 -7.27 8.27
N GLN A 336 4.92 -6.59 7.13
CA GLN A 336 4.27 -7.03 5.89
C GLN A 336 4.71 -8.46 5.50
N GLN A 337 5.99 -8.78 5.66
CA GLN A 337 6.52 -10.09 5.34
C GLN A 337 6.06 -11.17 6.35
N LYS A 338 5.98 -10.83 7.65
CA LYS A 338 5.41 -11.71 8.70
C LYS A 338 4.03 -12.21 8.28
N TYR A 339 3.11 -11.29 7.99
CA TYR A 339 1.75 -11.67 7.61
C TYR A 339 1.66 -12.43 6.29
N ARG A 340 2.52 -12.12 5.32
CA ARG A 340 2.59 -12.93 4.08
C ARG A 340 3.05 -14.36 4.35
N ASN A 341 4.00 -14.55 5.24
CA ASN A 341 4.48 -15.89 5.62
C ASN A 341 3.41 -16.68 6.39
N GLU A 342 2.53 -15.98 7.12
CA GLU A 342 1.35 -16.55 7.80
C GLU A 342 0.18 -16.83 6.84
N GLY A 343 0.36 -16.65 5.53
CA GLY A 343 -0.65 -16.93 4.53
C GLY A 343 -1.62 -15.78 4.25
N CYS A 344 -1.28 -14.55 4.64
CA CYS A 344 -2.10 -13.37 4.40
C CYS A 344 -1.74 -12.70 3.06
N LYS A 345 -2.73 -12.39 2.23
CA LYS A 345 -2.59 -11.45 1.11
C LYS A 345 -3.11 -10.08 1.55
N ILE A 346 -2.18 -9.17 1.83
CA ILE A 346 -2.53 -7.82 2.24
C ILE A 346 -3.01 -7.03 1.00
N TRP A 347 -4.29 -6.65 0.99
CA TRP A 347 -4.92 -5.86 -0.07
C TRP A 347 -5.05 -4.39 0.30
N ALA A 348 -5.10 -4.08 1.60
CA ALA A 348 -5.12 -2.72 2.11
C ALA A 348 -4.27 -2.60 3.37
N THR A 349 -3.57 -1.48 3.50
CA THR A 349 -2.89 -1.06 4.74
C THR A 349 -3.32 0.36 5.08
N LEU A 350 -3.82 0.56 6.29
CA LEU A 350 -4.15 1.85 6.86
C LEU A 350 -3.12 2.17 7.95
N LEU A 351 -2.42 3.29 7.82
CA LEU A 351 -1.38 3.72 8.74
C LEU A 351 -1.82 5.00 9.48
N ASP A 352 -2.07 4.90 10.75
CA ASP A 352 -2.52 6.01 11.60
C ASP A 352 -1.40 6.42 12.58
N TYR A 353 -0.63 7.39 12.22
CA TYR A 353 -0.47 8.12 10.97
C TYR A 353 1.02 8.24 10.61
N LEU A 354 1.35 8.84 9.46
CA LEU A 354 2.71 8.79 8.90
C LEU A 354 3.75 9.59 9.70
N ILE A 355 3.35 10.71 10.34
CA ILE A 355 4.31 11.65 10.94
C ILE A 355 5.10 11.07 12.13
N PRO A 356 4.53 10.30 13.07
CA PRO A 356 5.29 9.73 14.18
C PRO A 356 6.27 8.62 13.77
N MET A 357 6.12 8.06 12.58
CA MET A 357 6.99 7.00 12.11
C MET A 357 8.46 7.46 12.06
N SER A 358 9.38 6.66 12.60
CA SER A 358 10.81 6.97 12.60
C SER A 358 11.36 7.10 11.18
N LEU A 359 12.23 8.09 10.98
CA LEU A 359 12.92 8.33 9.71
C LEU A 359 14.27 7.63 9.61
N ASP A 360 14.63 6.77 10.58
CA ASP A 360 15.90 6.04 10.56
C ASP A 360 16.01 5.16 9.31
N GLY A 361 17.17 5.21 8.68
CA GLY A 361 17.42 4.54 7.39
C GLY A 361 16.78 5.23 6.17
N ILE A 362 16.23 6.44 6.32
CA ILE A 362 15.69 7.24 5.21
C ILE A 362 16.62 8.44 4.97
N ASP A 363 17.57 8.30 4.04
CA ASP A 363 18.42 9.40 3.54
C ASP A 363 18.94 10.34 4.64
N GLU A 364 19.79 9.82 5.51
CA GLU A 364 20.26 10.46 6.74
C GLU A 364 20.99 11.83 6.52
N GLY A 365 21.46 12.11 5.30
CA GLY A 365 22.07 13.39 4.94
C GLY A 365 21.09 14.51 4.59
N SER A 366 19.77 14.26 4.57
CA SER A 366 18.74 15.20 4.18
C SER A 366 17.95 15.71 5.39
N ASN A 367 17.30 16.89 5.24
CA ASN A 367 16.37 17.37 6.25
C ASN A 367 15.10 16.51 6.34
N ASP A 368 14.38 16.60 7.45
CA ASP A 368 13.20 15.77 7.72
C ASP A 368 12.09 15.89 6.68
N ALA A 369 11.90 17.08 6.10
CA ALA A 369 10.91 17.27 5.04
C ALA A 369 11.22 16.42 3.79
N ILE A 370 12.50 16.35 3.39
CA ILE A 370 12.94 15.51 2.27
C ILE A 370 12.86 14.04 2.65
N ARG A 371 13.26 13.67 3.88
CA ARG A 371 13.18 12.29 4.38
C ARG A 371 11.73 11.79 4.40
N ARG A 372 10.77 12.60 4.87
CA ARG A 372 9.33 12.27 4.84
C ARG A 372 8.79 12.17 3.43
N GLN A 373 9.23 13.02 2.49
CA GLN A 373 8.88 12.88 1.09
C GLN A 373 9.38 11.54 0.54
N LYS A 374 10.64 11.16 0.82
CA LYS A 374 11.21 9.87 0.39
C LYS A 374 10.51 8.68 1.03
N LEU A 375 10.14 8.77 2.30
CA LEU A 375 9.32 7.75 2.95
C LEU A 375 7.96 7.59 2.25
N SER A 376 7.30 8.70 1.93
CA SER A 376 6.03 8.68 1.18
C SER A 376 6.19 8.08 -0.22
N HIS A 377 7.31 8.36 -0.89
CA HIS A 377 7.65 7.72 -2.17
C HIS A 377 7.79 6.20 -2.03
N LYS A 378 8.43 5.72 -0.95
CA LYS A 378 8.53 4.28 -0.66
C LYS A 378 7.14 3.65 -0.47
N PHE A 379 6.21 4.30 0.23
CA PHE A 379 4.83 3.83 0.38
C PHE A 379 4.09 3.79 -0.97
N ALA A 380 4.19 4.84 -1.78
CA ALA A 380 3.57 4.88 -3.11
C ALA A 380 4.10 3.76 -4.02
N THR A 381 5.42 3.55 -4.04
CA THR A 381 6.07 2.47 -4.80
C THR A 381 5.64 1.09 -4.30
N LEU A 382 5.54 0.90 -2.98
CA LEU A 382 5.08 -0.36 -2.39
C LEU A 382 3.62 -0.65 -2.75
N ALA A 383 2.75 0.36 -2.65
CA ALA A 383 1.35 0.22 -3.02
C ALA A 383 1.19 -0.31 -4.44
N GLU A 384 1.91 0.29 -5.39
CA GLU A 384 1.89 -0.13 -6.80
C GLU A 384 2.49 -1.51 -7.01
N ARG A 385 3.68 -1.79 -6.46
CA ARG A 385 4.39 -3.05 -6.62
C ARG A 385 3.64 -4.24 -6.06
N GLU A 386 3.14 -4.10 -4.82
CA GLU A 386 2.45 -5.19 -4.12
C GLU A 386 0.96 -5.25 -4.46
N MET A 387 0.49 -4.31 -5.29
CA MET A 387 -0.92 -4.22 -5.65
C MET A 387 -1.79 -4.17 -4.39
N GLN A 388 -1.51 -3.26 -3.47
CA GLN A 388 -2.31 -3.00 -2.28
C GLN A 388 -2.70 -1.53 -2.20
N PHE A 389 -3.86 -1.23 -1.63
CA PHE A 389 -4.21 0.13 -1.26
C PHE A 389 -3.45 0.51 0.02
N ILE A 390 -2.85 1.70 0.05
CA ILE A 390 -2.24 2.23 1.28
C ILE A 390 -2.87 3.58 1.57
N GLY A 391 -3.49 3.70 2.75
CA GLY A 391 -4.09 4.93 3.25
C GLY A 391 -3.38 5.43 4.50
N THR A 392 -3.13 6.74 4.57
CA THR A 392 -2.58 7.38 5.78
C THR A 392 -3.15 8.77 5.96
N SER A 393 -2.93 9.35 7.13
CA SER A 393 -3.30 10.73 7.41
C SER A 393 -2.08 11.60 7.72
N MET A 394 -2.28 12.91 7.62
CA MET A 394 -1.29 13.93 7.95
C MET A 394 -1.94 15.09 8.69
N GLN A 395 -1.12 15.85 9.42
CA GLN A 395 -1.58 17.02 10.14
C GLN A 395 -1.20 18.29 9.40
N PHE A 396 -2.13 19.25 9.36
CA PHE A 396 -1.85 20.60 8.93
C PHE A 396 -1.03 21.36 9.97
N GLY A 397 -0.22 22.30 9.49
CA GLY A 397 0.53 23.21 10.34
C GLY A 397 -0.29 24.44 10.79
N PRO A 398 0.34 25.37 11.52
CA PRO A 398 -0.31 26.54 12.13
C PRO A 398 -1.05 27.46 11.14
N GLU A 399 -0.60 27.53 9.89
CA GLU A 399 -1.27 28.34 8.86
C GLU A 399 -2.74 27.94 8.65
N ALA A 400 -3.02 26.63 8.71
CA ALA A 400 -4.39 26.12 8.58
C ALA A 400 -5.22 26.36 9.85
N GLU A 401 -4.59 26.34 11.04
CA GLU A 401 -5.23 26.69 12.31
C GLU A 401 -5.72 28.15 12.32
N VAL A 402 -4.89 29.08 11.81
CA VAL A 402 -5.27 30.49 11.66
C VAL A 402 -6.51 30.64 10.77
N ILE A 403 -6.56 29.89 9.65
CA ILE A 403 -7.74 29.92 8.77
C ILE A 403 -8.97 29.36 9.49
N ALA A 404 -8.84 28.24 10.20
CA ALA A 404 -9.95 27.66 10.94
C ALA A 404 -10.47 28.60 12.03
N ALA A 405 -9.59 29.34 12.70
CA ALA A 405 -9.95 30.30 13.74
C ALA A 405 -10.51 31.62 13.20
N SER A 406 -10.37 31.91 11.90
CA SER A 406 -10.75 33.20 11.31
C SER A 406 -12.26 33.40 11.12
N GLY A 407 -13.11 32.45 11.49
CA GLY A 407 -14.56 32.51 11.32
C GLY A 407 -15.04 32.36 9.87
N VAL A 408 -14.18 31.93 8.97
CA VAL A 408 -14.53 31.65 7.56
C VAL A 408 -15.43 30.41 7.51
N THR A 409 -16.46 30.45 6.69
CA THR A 409 -17.35 29.30 6.41
C THR A 409 -16.75 28.37 5.37
N ASN A 410 -17.10 27.08 5.45
CA ASN A 410 -16.54 26.03 4.57
C ASN A 410 -15.00 26.02 4.62
N VAL A 411 -14.45 25.98 5.82
CA VAL A 411 -13.02 26.10 6.14
C VAL A 411 -12.16 25.21 5.26
N VAL A 412 -12.56 23.95 5.09
CA VAL A 412 -11.80 22.95 4.32
C VAL A 412 -11.55 23.37 2.87
N LYS A 413 -12.45 24.17 2.26
CA LYS A 413 -12.26 24.72 0.90
C LYS A 413 -11.10 25.69 0.79
N LYS A 414 -10.58 26.19 1.93
CA LYS A 414 -9.43 27.11 1.99
C LYS A 414 -8.11 26.39 2.21
N PHE A 415 -8.14 25.13 2.63
CA PHE A 415 -6.91 24.37 2.87
C PHE A 415 -6.14 24.13 1.57
N ARG A 416 -4.83 24.09 1.67
CA ARG A 416 -3.90 23.87 0.54
C ARG A 416 -2.73 23.02 1.02
N ALA A 417 -2.13 22.27 0.13
CA ALA A 417 -0.97 21.43 0.43
C ALA A 417 0.23 22.22 0.99
N GLY A 418 0.33 23.52 0.69
CA GLY A 418 1.35 24.39 1.28
C GLY A 418 1.25 24.53 2.79
N MET A 419 0.10 24.18 3.38
CA MET A 419 -0.18 24.24 4.82
C MET A 419 0.14 22.92 5.55
N LEU A 420 0.68 21.90 4.87
CA LEU A 420 1.05 20.61 5.46
C LEU A 420 2.34 20.67 6.31
N GLY A 421 2.59 21.73 7.04
CA GLY A 421 3.76 21.87 7.89
C GLY A 421 5.06 21.47 7.13
N ASP A 422 5.91 20.68 7.77
CA ASP A 422 7.20 20.23 7.21
C ASP A 422 7.06 19.14 6.12
N CYS A 423 5.84 18.79 5.73
CA CYS A 423 5.56 17.68 4.86
C CYS A 423 5.01 18.07 3.48
N LYS A 424 5.23 19.29 3.02
CA LYS A 424 4.74 19.82 1.72
C LYS A 424 5.08 18.92 0.52
N GLY A 425 6.22 18.21 0.57
CA GLY A 425 6.67 17.27 -0.46
C GLY A 425 5.82 16.02 -0.60
N VAL A 426 5.09 15.60 0.43
CA VAL A 426 4.26 14.39 0.43
C VAL A 426 3.16 14.44 -0.64
N LYS A 427 2.60 15.63 -0.91
CA LYS A 427 1.63 15.81 -2.00
C LYS A 427 2.16 15.31 -3.35
N ARG A 428 3.47 15.44 -3.61
CA ARG A 428 4.07 14.99 -4.89
C ARG A 428 3.98 13.48 -5.04
N GLU A 429 4.15 12.76 -3.95
CA GLU A 429 4.23 11.30 -3.92
C GLU A 429 2.83 10.64 -3.81
N ALA A 430 1.92 11.25 -3.05
CA ALA A 430 0.56 10.75 -2.93
C ALA A 430 -0.13 10.62 -4.30
N GLY A 431 -0.79 9.50 -4.55
CA GLY A 431 -1.67 9.30 -5.70
C GLY A 431 -2.99 10.04 -5.52
N ILE A 432 -3.52 10.01 -4.30
CA ILE A 432 -4.78 10.65 -3.90
C ILE A 432 -4.51 11.55 -2.70
N MET A 433 -5.09 12.75 -2.69
CA MET A 433 -5.06 13.65 -1.54
C MET A 433 -6.41 14.31 -1.32
N ILE A 434 -6.89 14.22 -0.07
CA ILE A 434 -8.15 14.80 0.39
C ILE A 434 -7.87 15.56 1.68
N TYR A 435 -8.47 16.73 1.81
CA TYR A 435 -8.49 17.51 3.04
C TYR A 435 -9.81 17.31 3.77
N HIS A 436 -9.80 17.27 5.10
CA HIS A 436 -11.03 17.23 5.87
C HIS A 436 -10.93 18.08 7.14
N HIS A 437 -12.10 18.44 7.66
CA HIS A 437 -12.24 19.29 8.84
C HIS A 437 -13.58 19.00 9.54
N LEU A 438 -13.59 19.08 10.86
CA LEU A 438 -14.82 19.10 11.65
C LEU A 438 -15.26 20.55 11.79
N GLU A 439 -16.26 20.95 11.05
CA GLU A 439 -16.77 22.32 11.01
C GLU A 439 -17.97 22.46 11.95
N LYS A 440 -17.85 23.34 12.94
CA LYS A 440 -18.94 23.66 13.87
C LYS A 440 -19.68 24.89 13.37
N THR A 441 -20.98 24.75 13.19
CA THR A 441 -21.83 25.84 12.77
C THR A 441 -22.24 26.75 13.94
N PRO A 442 -22.72 27.97 13.70
CA PRO A 442 -23.21 28.86 14.76
C PRO A 442 -24.37 28.26 15.59
N ASP A 443 -25.13 27.33 15.01
CA ASP A 443 -26.23 26.65 15.70
C ASP A 443 -25.76 25.48 16.60
N GLY A 444 -24.47 25.20 16.62
CA GLY A 444 -23.86 24.14 17.42
C GLY A 444 -23.73 22.80 16.70
N ASP A 445 -24.34 22.63 15.54
CA ASP A 445 -24.18 21.41 14.72
C ASP A 445 -22.73 21.26 14.28
N VAL A 446 -22.23 20.02 14.30
CA VAL A 446 -20.91 19.66 13.80
C VAL A 446 -21.05 18.88 12.50
N PHE A 447 -20.21 19.21 11.52
CA PHE A 447 -20.17 18.53 10.24
C PHE A 447 -18.75 18.06 9.93
N PHE A 448 -18.61 16.81 9.49
CA PHE A 448 -17.40 16.38 8.79
C PHE A 448 -17.46 16.96 7.37
N THR A 449 -16.49 17.78 7.03
CA THR A 449 -16.36 18.39 5.70
C THR A 449 -15.12 17.84 5.00
N ALA A 450 -15.22 17.57 3.70
CA ALA A 450 -14.10 17.10 2.92
C ALA A 450 -13.96 17.87 1.59
N GLN A 451 -12.72 18.07 1.17
CA GLN A 451 -12.34 18.72 -0.07
C GLN A 451 -11.35 17.88 -0.85
N TRP A 452 -11.65 17.62 -2.11
CA TRP A 452 -10.74 17.03 -3.05
C TRP A 452 -9.57 17.97 -3.36
N ASP A 453 -8.35 17.43 -3.41
CA ASP A 453 -7.16 18.17 -3.84
C ASP A 453 -6.48 17.53 -5.04
N LYS A 454 -6.35 16.19 -5.06
CA LYS A 454 -5.60 15.48 -6.10
C LYS A 454 -6.05 14.04 -6.27
N HIS A 455 -6.08 13.57 -7.53
CA HIS A 455 -6.07 12.17 -7.91
C HIS A 455 -5.21 12.00 -9.16
N ARG A 456 -4.04 11.33 -9.02
CA ARG A 456 -3.01 11.24 -10.08
C ARG A 456 -3.50 10.49 -11.33
N TYR A 457 -4.32 9.47 -11.13
CA TYR A 457 -4.68 8.50 -12.17
C TYR A 457 -6.07 8.69 -12.75
N GLN A 458 -6.80 9.71 -12.30
CA GLN A 458 -8.17 9.98 -12.73
C GLN A 458 -8.37 11.46 -13.04
N GLN A 459 -9.36 11.74 -13.88
CA GLN A 459 -9.81 13.11 -14.11
C GLN A 459 -10.36 13.71 -12.81
N PRO A 460 -10.20 15.01 -12.57
CA PRO A 460 -10.86 15.68 -11.46
C PRO A 460 -12.37 15.37 -11.49
N PRO A 461 -12.99 15.09 -10.34
CA PRO A 461 -14.44 14.93 -10.30
C PRO A 461 -15.13 16.26 -10.67
N PRO A 462 -16.42 16.22 -11.06
CA PRO A 462 -17.22 17.44 -11.24
C PRO A 462 -17.07 18.37 -10.04
N VAL A 463 -17.14 19.68 -10.26
CA VAL A 463 -16.96 20.67 -9.19
C VAL A 463 -17.93 20.44 -8.03
N SER A 464 -19.16 19.99 -8.32
CA SER A 464 -20.16 19.58 -7.32
C SER A 464 -19.69 18.46 -6.38
N ASP A 465 -18.82 17.58 -6.88
CA ASP A 465 -18.35 16.40 -6.15
C ASP A 465 -16.95 16.61 -5.52
N GLN A 466 -16.34 17.80 -5.69
CA GLN A 466 -15.04 18.13 -5.09
C GLN A 466 -15.14 18.53 -3.62
N TYR A 467 -16.34 18.73 -3.12
CA TYR A 467 -16.62 19.05 -1.71
C TYR A 467 -17.89 18.34 -1.28
N PHE A 468 -17.87 17.85 -0.05
CA PHE A 468 -19.08 17.41 0.63
C PHE A 468 -18.98 17.64 2.14
N ALA A 469 -20.13 17.63 2.79
CA ALA A 469 -20.25 17.60 4.23
C ALA A 469 -21.20 16.49 4.67
N MET A 470 -20.94 15.88 5.82
CA MET A 470 -21.78 14.88 6.48
C MET A 470 -22.09 15.37 7.89
N LYS A 471 -23.33 15.23 8.36
CA LYS A 471 -23.63 15.55 9.75
C LYS A 471 -22.83 14.64 10.67
N PHE A 472 -22.08 15.24 11.58
CA PHE A 472 -21.24 14.56 12.54
C PHE A 472 -21.96 14.49 13.89
N ILE A 473 -22.03 13.32 14.50
CA ILE A 473 -22.65 13.13 15.79
C ILE A 473 -21.66 13.59 16.86
N SER A 474 -22.06 14.56 17.67
CA SER A 474 -21.22 15.14 18.71
C SER A 474 -20.96 14.16 19.85
N PRO A 475 -19.79 14.23 20.54
CA PRO A 475 -19.49 13.43 21.73
C PRO A 475 -20.50 13.51 22.86
N ASP A 476 -21.28 14.57 22.93
CA ASP A 476 -22.26 14.79 23.98
C ASP A 476 -23.54 13.94 23.81
N GLU A 477 -23.66 13.18 22.71
CA GLU A 477 -24.86 12.39 22.38
C GLU A 477 -24.76 10.90 22.81
N GLY A 478 -23.88 10.56 23.76
CA GLY A 478 -23.72 9.20 24.31
C GLY A 478 -22.91 8.25 23.44
N PRO A 479 -23.10 6.91 23.52
CA PRO A 479 -22.32 5.94 22.74
C PRO A 479 -22.37 6.15 21.22
N ALA A 480 -23.45 6.73 20.70
CA ALA A 480 -23.60 7.12 19.30
C ALA A 480 -22.54 8.13 18.84
N SER A 481 -21.98 8.92 19.75
CA SER A 481 -20.94 9.91 19.47
C SER A 481 -19.65 9.30 18.94
N MET A 482 -19.41 8.01 19.21
CA MET A 482 -18.22 7.31 18.74
C MET A 482 -18.21 7.07 17.22
N ILE A 483 -19.37 7.14 16.56
CA ILE A 483 -19.45 6.83 15.11
C ILE A 483 -19.08 8.00 14.18
N GLY A 484 -19.05 9.23 14.70
CA GLY A 484 -18.90 10.40 13.86
C GLY A 484 -20.07 10.56 12.86
N ALA A 485 -19.83 10.49 11.58
CA ALA A 485 -20.89 10.56 10.56
C ALA A 485 -21.37 9.15 10.17
N LYS A 486 -22.70 9.00 9.97
CA LYS A 486 -23.32 7.73 9.55
C LYS A 486 -22.92 7.37 8.12
N ASP A 487 -22.88 6.06 7.84
CA ASP A 487 -22.72 5.56 6.49
C ASP A 487 -24.04 5.70 5.70
N ASP A 488 -23.92 6.03 4.42
CA ASP A 488 -25.07 6.20 3.52
C ASP A 488 -24.96 5.42 2.20
N LEU A 489 -23.93 4.57 2.06
CA LEU A 489 -23.67 3.84 0.80
C LEU A 489 -24.85 2.97 0.35
N LEU A 490 -25.60 2.42 1.29
CA LEU A 490 -26.75 1.53 1.04
C LEU A 490 -28.11 2.20 1.28
N THR A 491 -28.12 3.50 1.59
CA THR A 491 -29.31 4.30 1.88
C THR A 491 -29.38 5.52 0.95
N GLU A 492 -30.24 6.47 1.25
CA GLU A 492 -30.25 7.77 0.58
C GLU A 492 -28.99 8.57 0.93
N ASP A 493 -28.50 9.33 -0.03
CA ASP A 493 -27.34 10.21 0.13
C ASP A 493 -27.62 11.27 1.20
N GLN A 494 -26.81 11.25 2.25
CA GLN A 494 -26.94 12.16 3.39
C GLN A 494 -25.94 13.33 3.35
N SER A 495 -25.24 13.49 2.23
CA SER A 495 -24.24 14.53 2.07
C SER A 495 -24.86 15.89 1.72
N TYR A 496 -24.16 16.94 2.12
CA TYR A 496 -24.50 18.33 1.80
C TYR A 496 -23.38 18.96 0.96
N THR A 497 -23.76 19.77 -0.02
CA THR A 497 -22.83 20.54 -0.84
C THR A 497 -22.52 21.93 -0.24
N ASP A 498 -23.42 22.44 0.63
CA ASP A 498 -23.25 23.68 1.40
C ASP A 498 -24.08 23.62 2.69
N ILE A 499 -23.40 23.52 3.84
CA ILE A 499 -24.04 23.39 5.16
C ILE A 499 -24.73 24.69 5.60
N TYR A 500 -24.21 25.85 5.17
CA TYR A 500 -24.80 27.14 5.56
C TYR A 500 -26.04 27.48 4.73
N ALA A 501 -26.06 27.15 3.43
CA ALA A 501 -27.25 27.28 2.60
C ALA A 501 -28.37 26.36 3.12
N MET A 502 -28.06 25.14 3.50
CA MET A 502 -29.02 24.17 4.07
C MET A 502 -29.60 24.69 5.38
N GLN A 503 -28.79 25.19 6.31
CA GLN A 503 -29.27 25.75 7.57
C GLN A 503 -30.19 26.95 7.35
N LYS A 504 -29.88 27.83 6.40
CA LYS A 504 -30.73 28.96 6.04
C LYS A 504 -32.09 28.50 5.54
N GLN A 505 -32.13 27.53 4.63
CA GLN A 505 -33.38 26.96 4.12
C GLN A 505 -34.21 26.30 5.24
N SER A 506 -33.56 25.55 6.14
CA SER A 506 -34.24 24.92 7.28
C SER A 506 -34.87 25.94 8.22
N LYS A 507 -34.18 27.06 8.49
CA LYS A 507 -34.70 28.18 9.30
C LYS A 507 -35.87 28.88 8.62
N GLU A 508 -35.81 29.07 7.31
CA GLU A 508 -36.89 29.66 6.53
C GLU A 508 -38.13 28.75 6.50
N LEU A 509 -37.95 27.42 6.33
CA LEU A 509 -39.03 26.45 6.40
C LEU A 509 -39.68 26.37 7.81
N LEU A 510 -38.87 26.42 8.88
CA LEU A 510 -39.38 26.48 10.25
C LEU A 510 -40.19 27.75 10.51
N LYS A 511 -39.70 28.89 10.06
CA LYS A 511 -40.46 30.17 10.12
C LYS A 511 -41.75 30.09 9.35
N ALA A 512 -41.74 29.52 8.15
CA ALA A 512 -42.96 29.36 7.33
C ALA A 512 -43.95 28.42 8.00
N LYS A 513 -43.53 27.27 8.56
CA LYS A 513 -44.38 26.36 9.31
C LYS A 513 -44.97 27.02 10.60
N SER A 514 -44.16 27.76 11.33
CA SER A 514 -44.62 28.53 12.49
C SER A 514 -45.64 29.59 12.11
N ALA A 515 -45.42 30.31 10.99
CA ALA A 515 -46.39 31.27 10.49
C ALA A 515 -47.71 30.63 10.08
N MET A 516 -47.66 29.42 9.46
CA MET A 516 -48.89 28.67 9.15
C MET A 516 -49.65 28.20 10.38
N LEU A 517 -48.97 27.83 11.45
CA LEU A 517 -49.58 27.42 12.74
C LEU A 517 -50.22 28.59 13.49
N HIS A 518 -49.78 29.82 13.24
CA HIS A 518 -50.28 31.03 13.87
C HIS A 518 -51.24 31.81 12.95
N THR A 519 -51.59 31.29 11.75
CA THR A 519 -52.65 31.88 10.92
C THR A 519 -54.00 31.56 11.59
N PRO A 520 -54.79 32.54 12.07
CA PRO A 520 -56.06 32.27 12.68
C PRO A 520 -56.98 31.59 11.66
N ALA A 521 -57.71 30.59 12.11
CA ALA A 521 -58.69 29.92 11.27
C ALA A 521 -59.61 30.96 10.58
N PRO A 522 -59.95 30.79 9.28
CA PRO A 522 -60.83 31.70 8.60
C PRO A 522 -62.14 31.78 9.38
N ALA A 523 -62.60 33.02 9.65
CA ALA A 523 -63.86 33.26 10.34
C ALA A 523 -65.00 32.46 9.67
N PRO A 524 -65.90 31.84 10.44
CA PRO A 524 -66.98 31.06 9.88
C PRO A 524 -67.81 31.95 8.95
N VAL A 525 -67.97 31.53 7.72
CA VAL A 525 -68.85 32.20 6.74
C VAL A 525 -70.26 32.17 7.35
N LYS A 526 -70.83 33.35 7.66
CA LYS A 526 -72.21 33.49 8.08
C LYS A 526 -73.10 32.90 7.00
N GLY A 527 -73.80 31.83 7.34
CA GLY A 527 -74.74 31.18 6.45
C GLY A 527 -75.78 32.16 5.94
N THR A 528 -75.97 32.21 4.64
CA THR A 528 -77.15 32.78 3.98
C THR A 528 -78.32 31.89 4.36
N SER A 529 -79.37 32.54 4.95
CA SER A 529 -80.65 31.95 5.31
C SER A 529 -81.26 31.23 4.13
N GLU A 530 -81.74 30.03 4.34
CA GLU A 530 -82.71 29.33 3.52
C GLU A 530 -83.89 30.23 3.24
N VAL A 531 -84.21 30.45 1.96
CA VAL A 531 -85.50 30.98 1.55
C VAL A 531 -86.31 29.80 1.01
N ASP A 532 -87.47 29.63 1.64
CA ASP A 532 -88.51 28.68 1.30
C ASP A 532 -88.84 28.62 -0.23
N LEU A 533 -88.85 27.40 -0.72
CA LEU A 533 -89.50 27.05 -1.98
C LEU A 533 -90.51 25.93 -1.70
N PHE A 534 -91.72 26.37 -1.23
CA PHE A 534 -92.95 25.63 -1.42
C PHE A 534 -94.01 26.65 -1.88
N GLN A 535 -94.23 26.69 -3.17
CA GLN A 535 -95.50 26.74 -3.87
C GLN A 535 -95.35 26.31 -5.32
#